data_16ebd32b268f9adfef0a6670c635d9cc
#
_entry.id   16ebd32b268f9adfef0a6670c635d9cc
#
_cell.length_a   1.000
_cell.length_b   1.000
_cell.length_c   1.000
_cell.angle_alpha   90.00
_cell.angle_beta   90.00
_cell.angle_gamma   90.00
#
_symmetry.space_group_name_H-M   'P 1'
#
loop_
_entity.id
_entity.type
_entity.pdbx_description
1 polymer ?
#
loop_
_entity_poly.entity_id
_entity_poly.type
_entity_poly.pdbx_seq_one_letter_code
_entity_poly.pdbx_strand_id
1 'polypeptide(L)'
;MNTNLTATQKDYALFLPATSGFYSAFIGYQRKRYPYIEPSRLPTNFTNDVESINYLDPASPLLYYKWCLYSAGHANLDLNKQDDREEMFRTRPRDGKSFVLGDSGGFQIGKGKWPGDWKDPNCPAAMKKRKQVLTWMDALMDYGMCLDIPAWVARSPEGQKATGISTYEEACRATEINNDYFINNRNGNCKFLNVLQGENHTDADDWYDRMKKYCDPSIYPDNHFNGWGMGGQNMCDVHLVLKRLVALRFDGLLEEGLHDWMHFLGTSKLEWALVLTDIQRAVRKYHNPKFTVSFDCASPFLATANGQVYTETEIEDRGKWSYRMAAAMDDKKYAHDTRLFKDAVVQDGIHKNFATSPVMEHVTVKDVCIYAPGDLNRIGKEGKTSWDSFSYAILMAHNVWMHLNSVQEANRQYDAGKVPSMLVNEKHEQLFAGDVIDAVFAATTREEANKIVEDNSRLWMQIPGTRGAVGKKSMNSSTYFNALFDEQEPEVIEDTETLDETKLEELQDEQL
;
A
#
# COMPACT_ATOMS: atom_id res chain seq x y z
N MET A 1 13.74 21.75 -1.93
CA MET A 1 12.68 20.78 -1.64
C MET A 1 13.24 19.67 -0.74
N ASN A 2 12.37 19.03 0.06
CA ASN A 2 12.81 17.96 0.96
C ASN A 2 13.04 16.66 0.17
N THR A 3 14.28 16.20 0.11
CA THR A 3 14.64 14.92 -0.53
C THR A 3 14.65 13.77 0.47
N ASN A 4 14.64 14.03 1.77
CA ASN A 4 14.69 13.03 2.83
C ASN A 4 13.37 12.98 3.62
N LEU A 5 12.39 12.28 3.06
CA LEU A 5 11.08 12.08 3.69
C LEU A 5 11.12 11.12 4.89
N THR A 6 12.20 10.35 5.04
CA THR A 6 12.45 9.56 6.25
C THR A 6 12.70 10.47 7.46
N ALA A 7 13.49 11.53 7.29
CA ALA A 7 13.82 12.45 8.38
C ALA A 7 12.62 13.29 8.84
N THR A 8 11.65 13.52 7.97
CA THR A 8 10.42 14.29 8.28
C THR A 8 9.24 13.43 8.73
N GLN A 9 9.39 12.10 8.70
CA GLN A 9 8.43 11.18 9.27
C GLN A 9 8.51 11.24 10.78
N LYS A 10 7.53 11.84 11.41
CA LYS A 10 7.42 11.93 12.87
C LYS A 10 6.72 10.68 13.43
N ASP A 11 5.88 10.85 14.43
CA ASP A 11 5.02 9.84 15.05
C ASP A 11 3.72 9.57 14.26
N TYR A 12 3.70 9.92 12.98
CA TYR A 12 2.57 9.68 12.09
C TYR A 12 2.47 8.22 11.69
N ALA A 13 1.26 7.76 11.37
CA ALA A 13 1.09 6.47 10.70
C ALA A 13 1.92 6.42 9.41
N LEU A 14 2.51 5.28 9.12
CA LEU A 14 3.46 5.11 8.02
C LEU A 14 2.72 4.77 6.72
N PHE A 15 2.80 5.63 5.74
CA PHE A 15 2.42 5.24 4.38
C PHE A 15 3.52 4.38 3.75
N LEU A 16 3.15 3.23 3.19
CA LEU A 16 4.05 2.33 2.48
C LEU A 16 3.69 2.37 0.98
N PRO A 17 4.50 3.00 0.12
CA PRO A 17 4.29 2.86 -1.32
C PRO A 17 4.28 1.38 -1.70
N ALA A 18 3.17 0.88 -2.27
CA ALA A 18 3.10 -0.47 -2.81
C ALA A 18 3.82 -0.49 -4.16
N THR A 19 5.10 -0.81 -4.12
CA THR A 19 6.02 -0.66 -5.26
C THR A 19 5.59 -1.56 -6.42
N SER A 20 5.42 -0.96 -7.60
CA SER A 20 5.07 -1.73 -8.80
C SER A 20 6.23 -2.61 -9.28
N GLY A 21 5.90 -3.73 -9.93
CA GLY A 21 6.88 -4.61 -10.55
C GLY A 21 7.73 -3.89 -11.61
N PHE A 22 7.09 -3.03 -12.42
CA PHE A 22 7.81 -2.21 -13.39
C PHE A 22 8.86 -1.32 -12.74
N TYR A 23 8.50 -0.58 -11.68
CA TYR A 23 9.41 0.37 -11.03
C TYR A 23 10.62 -0.36 -10.42
N SER A 24 10.39 -1.46 -9.72
CA SER A 24 11.47 -2.26 -9.13
C SER A 24 12.38 -2.88 -10.18
N ALA A 25 11.80 -3.37 -11.29
CA ALA A 25 12.54 -3.93 -12.41
C ALA A 25 13.36 -2.88 -13.14
N PHE A 26 12.79 -1.70 -13.38
CA PHE A 26 13.46 -0.60 -14.04
C PHE A 26 14.75 -0.20 -13.32
N ILE A 27 14.69 -0.03 -12.00
CA ILE A 27 15.86 0.28 -11.17
C ILE A 27 16.85 -0.90 -11.18
N GLY A 28 16.41 -2.12 -10.92
CA GLY A 28 17.26 -3.31 -10.86
C GLY A 28 17.96 -3.61 -12.18
N TYR A 29 17.24 -3.44 -13.26
CA TYR A 29 17.74 -3.72 -14.59
C TYR A 29 18.91 -2.82 -15.00
N GLN A 30 18.88 -1.54 -14.62
CA GLN A 30 19.94 -0.58 -14.90
C GLN A 30 21.24 -0.87 -14.13
N ARG A 31 21.17 -1.54 -12.98
CA ARG A 31 22.36 -1.93 -12.21
C ARG A 31 23.21 -2.99 -12.90
N LYS A 32 22.62 -3.86 -13.71
CA LYS A 32 23.27 -5.07 -14.22
C LYS A 32 23.54 -5.07 -15.71
N ARG A 33 22.86 -4.24 -16.46
CA ARG A 33 22.98 -4.19 -17.90
C ARG A 33 23.45 -2.82 -18.36
N TYR A 34 23.90 -2.73 -19.60
CA TYR A 34 24.33 -1.48 -20.23
C TYR A 34 23.37 -0.33 -19.96
N PRO A 35 23.84 0.92 -19.97
CA PRO A 35 22.96 2.04 -19.79
C PRO A 35 21.85 1.97 -20.83
N TYR A 36 20.67 1.60 -20.38
CA TYR A 36 19.45 1.64 -21.19
C TYR A 36 19.12 3.06 -21.58
N ILE A 37 19.62 4.00 -20.79
CA ILE A 37 19.40 5.41 -20.95
C ILE A 37 20.73 6.04 -21.31
N GLU A 38 20.77 6.71 -22.47
CA GLU A 38 21.93 7.51 -22.85
C GLU A 38 22.24 8.54 -21.77
N PRO A 39 23.50 8.68 -21.31
CA PRO A 39 23.85 9.65 -20.26
C PRO A 39 23.38 11.07 -20.54
N SER A 40 23.35 11.46 -21.81
CA SER A 40 22.87 12.79 -22.27
C SER A 40 21.36 13.00 -22.04
N ARG A 41 20.61 11.94 -21.75
CA ARG A 41 19.18 11.99 -21.52
C ARG A 41 18.84 12.14 -20.03
N LEU A 42 19.78 11.82 -19.14
CA LEU A 42 19.56 11.92 -17.71
C LEU A 42 19.48 13.40 -17.30
N PRO A 43 18.46 13.80 -16.54
CA PRO A 43 18.44 15.11 -15.91
C PRO A 43 19.65 15.33 -15.01
N THR A 44 20.13 16.57 -14.90
CA THR A 44 21.39 16.88 -14.19
C THR A 44 21.39 16.55 -12.71
N ASN A 45 20.21 16.41 -12.09
CA ASN A 45 20.06 16.00 -10.70
C ASN A 45 20.03 14.46 -10.51
N PHE A 46 20.07 13.68 -11.60
CA PHE A 46 20.21 12.21 -11.54
C PHE A 46 21.68 11.81 -11.44
N THR A 47 22.32 12.19 -10.34
CA THR A 47 23.77 12.00 -10.16
C THR A 47 24.18 10.54 -9.98
N ASN A 48 23.26 9.66 -9.61
CA ASN A 48 23.44 8.22 -9.46
C ASN A 48 22.70 7.44 -10.55
N ASP A 49 22.58 8.00 -11.75
CA ASP A 49 21.81 7.38 -12.84
C ASP A 49 20.34 7.13 -12.38
N VAL A 50 19.72 6.06 -12.84
CA VAL A 50 18.34 5.68 -12.44
C VAL A 50 18.24 5.30 -10.95
N GLU A 51 19.35 4.96 -10.31
CA GLU A 51 19.39 4.78 -8.87
C GLU A 51 19.01 6.07 -8.10
N SER A 52 19.10 7.23 -8.73
CA SER A 52 18.66 8.50 -8.16
C SER A 52 17.18 8.50 -7.78
N ILE A 53 16.36 7.66 -8.40
CA ILE A 53 14.94 7.49 -8.03
C ILE A 53 14.69 6.24 -7.16
N ASN A 54 15.72 5.51 -6.76
CA ASN A 54 15.58 4.43 -5.77
C ASN A 54 15.35 5.01 -4.38
N TYR A 55 14.11 5.17 -4.00
CA TYR A 55 13.76 5.80 -2.72
C TYR A 55 14.13 4.98 -1.47
N LEU A 56 14.50 3.71 -1.61
CA LEU A 56 15.04 2.90 -0.49
C LEU A 56 16.54 3.11 -0.26
N ASP A 57 17.22 3.79 -1.16
CA ASP A 57 18.64 4.09 -1.03
C ASP A 57 18.84 5.45 -0.31
N PRO A 58 19.44 5.47 0.89
CA PRO A 58 19.74 6.71 1.60
C PRO A 58 20.71 7.62 0.86
N ALA A 59 21.43 7.11 -0.15
CA ALA A 59 22.32 7.90 -1.00
C ALA A 59 21.59 8.54 -2.20
N SER A 60 20.29 8.26 -2.39
CA SER A 60 19.50 8.91 -3.45
C SER A 60 19.49 10.44 -3.26
N PRO A 61 19.87 11.20 -4.29
CA PRO A 61 19.87 12.67 -4.22
C PRO A 61 18.47 13.27 -4.34
N LEU A 62 17.49 12.50 -4.79
CA LEU A 62 16.16 13.00 -5.16
C LEU A 62 15.07 12.62 -4.17
N LEU A 63 15.12 11.39 -3.65
CA LEU A 63 14.06 10.86 -2.81
C LEU A 63 14.60 9.75 -1.93
N TYR A 64 14.59 9.96 -0.61
CA TYR A 64 14.82 8.91 0.36
C TYR A 64 13.64 8.74 1.30
N TYR A 65 13.04 7.56 1.24
CA TYR A 65 12.00 7.11 2.16
C TYR A 65 12.21 5.62 2.43
N LYS A 66 12.49 5.27 3.67
CA LYS A 66 13.00 3.92 4.00
C LYS A 66 11.95 2.82 4.04
N TRP A 67 10.65 3.13 3.93
CA TRP A 67 9.58 2.17 4.07
C TRP A 67 8.85 1.95 2.76
N CYS A 68 8.53 0.70 2.47
CA CYS A 68 7.67 0.33 1.36
C CYS A 68 6.96 -1.01 1.59
N LEU A 69 6.03 -1.31 0.69
CA LEU A 69 5.42 -2.62 0.54
C LEU A 69 5.81 -3.20 -0.81
N TYR A 70 6.05 -4.51 -0.88
CA TYR A 70 6.23 -5.24 -2.13
C TYR A 70 5.48 -6.57 -2.10
N SER A 71 4.72 -6.87 -3.18
CA SER A 71 3.85 -8.03 -3.22
C SER A 71 4.54 -9.26 -3.83
N ALA A 72 4.33 -10.42 -3.20
CA ALA A 72 4.68 -11.72 -3.77
C ALA A 72 3.97 -11.99 -5.11
N GLY A 73 2.86 -11.29 -5.37
CA GLY A 73 2.14 -11.36 -6.64
C GLY A 73 2.92 -10.81 -7.84
N HIS A 74 3.89 -9.93 -7.60
CA HIS A 74 4.77 -9.34 -8.62
C HIS A 74 6.17 -9.94 -8.60
N ALA A 75 6.52 -10.65 -7.53
CA ALA A 75 7.86 -11.15 -7.30
C ALA A 75 8.16 -12.44 -8.04
N ASN A 76 9.42 -12.64 -8.40
CA ASN A 76 9.94 -13.97 -8.68
C ASN A 76 10.20 -14.69 -7.36
N LEU A 77 9.35 -15.66 -7.05
CA LEU A 77 9.44 -16.41 -5.79
C LEU A 77 10.51 -17.52 -5.80
N ASP A 78 11.23 -17.72 -6.91
CA ASP A 78 12.34 -18.67 -7.00
C ASP A 78 13.65 -17.98 -6.62
N LEU A 79 14.07 -18.12 -5.37
CA LEU A 79 15.28 -17.50 -4.85
C LEU A 79 16.58 -18.03 -5.49
N ASN A 80 16.52 -19.15 -6.21
CA ASN A 80 17.69 -19.69 -6.91
C ASN A 80 17.93 -18.99 -8.26
N LYS A 81 16.92 -18.29 -8.76
CA LYS A 81 17.07 -17.47 -9.96
C LYS A 81 17.45 -16.05 -9.55
N GLN A 82 18.46 -15.53 -10.21
CA GLN A 82 18.77 -14.12 -10.13
C GLN A 82 17.72 -13.36 -10.93
N ASP A 83 16.97 -12.48 -10.27
CA ASP A 83 15.93 -11.69 -10.90
C ASP A 83 16.21 -10.20 -10.69
N ASP A 84 16.43 -9.48 -11.78
CA ASP A 84 16.73 -8.06 -11.77
C ASP A 84 15.53 -7.24 -11.25
N ARG A 85 14.30 -7.78 -11.39
CA ARG A 85 13.08 -7.15 -10.88
C ARG A 85 13.07 -6.96 -9.38
N GLU A 86 13.84 -7.74 -8.65
CA GLU A 86 13.90 -7.67 -7.18
C GLU A 86 15.19 -7.06 -6.66
N GLU A 87 16.07 -6.58 -7.53
CA GLU A 87 17.35 -6.02 -7.12
C GLU A 87 17.19 -4.87 -6.13
N MET A 88 16.19 -4.01 -6.33
CA MET A 88 15.86 -2.93 -5.41
C MET A 88 15.64 -3.42 -3.97
N PHE A 89 15.07 -4.60 -3.78
CA PHE A 89 14.78 -5.20 -2.48
C PHE A 89 15.91 -6.10 -1.99
N ARG A 90 16.53 -6.87 -2.89
CA ARG A 90 17.60 -7.82 -2.55
C ARG A 90 18.87 -7.11 -2.07
N THR A 91 19.21 -5.99 -2.68
CA THR A 91 20.45 -5.23 -2.40
C THR A 91 20.21 -3.99 -1.54
N ARG A 92 19.00 -3.78 -1.06
CA ARG A 92 18.66 -2.64 -0.22
C ARG A 92 19.56 -2.58 1.02
N PRO A 93 19.94 -1.39 1.48
CA PRO A 93 20.66 -1.26 2.73
C PRO A 93 19.76 -1.67 3.89
N ARG A 94 20.24 -2.58 4.75
CA ARG A 94 19.56 -3.00 5.97
C ARG A 94 19.98 -2.12 7.16
N ASP A 95 20.03 -2.63 8.36
CA ASP A 95 20.45 -1.92 9.58
C ASP A 95 19.61 -0.67 9.88
N GLY A 96 18.28 -0.78 9.70
CA GLY A 96 17.35 0.31 9.94
C GLY A 96 17.30 1.40 8.85
N LYS A 97 18.08 1.25 7.78
CA LYS A 97 18.11 2.18 6.64
C LYS A 97 17.01 1.92 5.63
N SER A 98 16.45 0.73 5.60
CA SER A 98 15.28 0.38 4.81
C SER A 98 14.40 -0.60 5.57
N PHE A 99 13.12 -0.63 5.19
CA PHE A 99 12.12 -1.54 5.73
C PHE A 99 11.15 -1.94 4.62
N VAL A 100 10.92 -3.23 4.46
CA VAL A 100 9.98 -3.75 3.46
C VAL A 100 8.98 -4.66 4.13
N LEU A 101 7.70 -4.33 3.93
CA LEU A 101 6.58 -5.20 4.25
C LEU A 101 6.25 -6.06 3.01
N GLY A 102 6.31 -7.37 3.16
CA GLY A 102 5.90 -8.31 2.12
C GLY A 102 4.38 -8.52 2.11
N ASP A 103 3.71 -8.19 1.01
CA ASP A 103 2.34 -8.66 0.77
C ASP A 103 2.37 -10.10 0.27
N SER A 104 1.45 -10.92 0.78
CA SER A 104 1.44 -12.36 0.51
C SER A 104 0.90 -12.75 -0.87
N GLY A 105 0.20 -11.86 -1.56
CA GLY A 105 -0.45 -12.14 -2.82
C GLY A 105 -1.80 -12.87 -2.68
N GLY A 106 -2.49 -12.75 -1.55
CA GLY A 106 -3.83 -13.31 -1.37
C GLY A 106 -4.83 -12.80 -2.38
N PHE A 107 -4.76 -11.53 -2.75
CA PHE A 107 -5.56 -10.94 -3.81
C PHE A 107 -5.31 -11.62 -5.17
N GLN A 108 -4.04 -11.86 -5.53
CA GLN A 108 -3.66 -12.51 -6.77
C GLN A 108 -4.12 -13.99 -6.83
N ILE A 109 -4.19 -14.66 -5.68
CA ILE A 109 -4.82 -16.00 -5.61
C ILE A 109 -6.28 -15.89 -6.03
N GLY A 110 -7.02 -14.97 -5.45
CA GLY A 110 -8.43 -14.74 -5.78
C GLY A 110 -8.66 -14.35 -7.24
N LYS A 111 -7.73 -13.63 -7.86
CA LYS A 111 -7.75 -13.26 -9.28
C LYS A 111 -7.22 -14.38 -10.21
N GLY A 112 -6.89 -15.54 -9.67
CA GLY A 112 -6.54 -16.73 -10.47
C GLY A 112 -5.10 -16.79 -10.96
N LYS A 113 -4.20 -15.88 -10.56
CA LYS A 113 -2.77 -15.94 -10.92
C LYS A 113 -2.07 -17.21 -10.41
N TRP A 114 -2.54 -17.76 -9.29
CA TRP A 114 -1.99 -18.99 -8.70
C TRP A 114 -3.08 -20.06 -8.51
N PRO A 115 -3.51 -20.72 -9.58
CA PRO A 115 -4.60 -21.68 -9.51
C PRO A 115 -4.24 -22.91 -8.68
N GLY A 116 -5.20 -23.43 -7.94
CA GLY A 116 -5.06 -24.63 -7.11
C GLY A 116 -6.27 -24.83 -6.21
N ASP A 117 -6.40 -25.99 -5.62
CA ASP A 117 -7.38 -26.22 -4.54
C ASP A 117 -6.78 -25.77 -3.20
N TRP A 118 -7.03 -24.52 -2.83
CA TRP A 118 -6.44 -23.90 -1.64
C TRP A 118 -7.03 -24.42 -0.33
N LYS A 119 -8.19 -25.04 -0.37
CA LYS A 119 -8.82 -25.70 0.80
C LYS A 119 -8.28 -27.11 1.05
N ASP A 120 -7.61 -27.71 0.07
CA ASP A 120 -6.91 -28.98 0.26
C ASP A 120 -5.47 -28.75 0.72
N PRO A 121 -5.10 -29.13 1.95
CA PRO A 121 -3.74 -28.97 2.45
C PRO A 121 -2.70 -29.72 1.62
N ASN A 122 -3.11 -30.74 0.87
CA ASN A 122 -2.23 -31.60 0.07
C ASN A 122 -2.22 -31.24 -1.42
N CYS A 123 -2.94 -30.20 -1.85
CA CYS A 123 -2.90 -29.76 -3.25
C CYS A 123 -1.47 -29.35 -3.63
N PRO A 124 -0.81 -30.02 -4.60
CA PRO A 124 0.61 -29.77 -4.91
C PRO A 124 0.89 -28.33 -5.35
N ALA A 125 -0.02 -27.72 -6.13
CA ALA A 125 0.13 -26.35 -6.60
C ALA A 125 0.06 -25.35 -5.44
N ALA A 126 -0.94 -25.46 -4.57
CA ALA A 126 -1.10 -24.61 -3.39
C ALA A 126 0.07 -24.78 -2.40
N MET A 127 0.48 -26.02 -2.13
CA MET A 127 1.65 -26.33 -1.27
C MET A 127 2.94 -25.70 -1.80
N LYS A 128 3.21 -25.85 -3.10
CA LYS A 128 4.38 -25.26 -3.72
C LYS A 128 4.39 -23.76 -3.57
N LYS A 129 3.26 -23.11 -3.85
CA LYS A 129 3.15 -21.65 -3.80
C LYS A 129 3.26 -21.14 -2.36
N ARG A 130 2.60 -21.77 -1.42
CA ARG A 130 2.68 -21.48 0.03
C ARG A 130 4.13 -21.51 0.53
N LYS A 131 4.87 -22.56 0.15
CA LYS A 131 6.29 -22.70 0.45
C LYS A 131 7.12 -21.58 -0.17
N GLN A 132 6.90 -21.26 -1.44
CA GLN A 132 7.62 -20.22 -2.15
C GLN A 132 7.43 -18.85 -1.51
N VAL A 133 6.18 -18.48 -1.19
CA VAL A 133 5.85 -17.20 -0.55
C VAL A 133 6.54 -17.08 0.81
N LEU A 134 6.42 -18.10 1.67
CA LEU A 134 7.08 -18.09 2.98
C LEU A 134 8.60 -17.97 2.86
N THR A 135 9.22 -18.77 2.00
CA THR A 135 10.68 -18.75 1.82
C THR A 135 11.17 -17.39 1.29
N TRP A 136 10.44 -16.79 0.37
CA TRP A 136 10.73 -15.46 -0.17
C TRP A 136 10.62 -14.37 0.91
N MET A 137 9.56 -14.39 1.71
CA MET A 137 9.40 -13.44 2.81
C MET A 137 10.50 -13.57 3.86
N ASP A 138 10.78 -14.77 4.31
CA ASP A 138 11.83 -15.06 5.29
C ASP A 138 13.23 -14.62 4.81
N ALA A 139 13.47 -14.63 3.50
CA ALA A 139 14.75 -14.22 2.94
C ALA A 139 14.88 -12.70 2.74
N LEU A 140 13.79 -12.02 2.35
CA LEU A 140 13.90 -10.67 1.82
C LEU A 140 13.15 -9.60 2.63
N MET A 141 12.12 -9.95 3.40
CA MET A 141 11.24 -8.99 4.06
C MET A 141 11.60 -8.78 5.53
N ASP A 142 11.28 -7.61 6.07
CA ASP A 142 11.38 -7.33 7.51
C ASP A 142 10.12 -7.82 8.23
N TYR A 143 8.97 -7.51 7.62
CA TYR A 143 7.66 -8.04 8.00
C TYR A 143 6.98 -8.63 6.76
N GLY A 144 6.12 -9.61 6.95
CA GLY A 144 5.29 -10.20 5.91
C GLY A 144 3.85 -10.39 6.39
N MET A 145 2.89 -10.23 5.51
CA MET A 145 1.52 -10.63 5.80
C MET A 145 1.37 -12.13 5.66
N CYS A 146 0.64 -12.78 6.55
CA CYS A 146 0.30 -14.19 6.36
C CYS A 146 -0.50 -14.37 5.07
N LEU A 147 -0.45 -15.57 4.51
CA LEU A 147 -1.11 -15.85 3.24
C LEU A 147 -2.60 -16.13 3.49
N ASP A 148 -3.38 -15.08 3.58
CA ASP A 148 -4.83 -15.17 3.72
C ASP A 148 -5.52 -15.39 2.37
N ILE A 149 -6.70 -15.96 2.41
CA ILE A 149 -7.59 -16.05 1.26
C ILE A 149 -8.76 -15.11 1.49
N PRO A 150 -8.85 -13.99 0.75
CA PRO A 150 -9.90 -13.00 1.00
C PRO A 150 -11.30 -13.59 0.90
N ALA A 151 -12.19 -13.19 1.81
CA ALA A 151 -13.54 -13.73 1.91
C ALA A 151 -14.37 -13.53 0.62
N TRP A 152 -14.12 -12.45 -0.15
CA TRP A 152 -14.80 -12.16 -1.40
C TRP A 152 -14.59 -13.22 -2.48
N VAL A 153 -13.50 -14.01 -2.41
CA VAL A 153 -13.20 -15.10 -3.36
C VAL A 153 -14.35 -16.10 -3.47
N ALA A 154 -15.01 -16.36 -2.34
CA ALA A 154 -16.16 -17.28 -2.29
C ALA A 154 -17.38 -16.80 -3.10
N ARG A 155 -17.40 -15.52 -3.53
CA ARG A 155 -18.52 -14.95 -4.31
C ARG A 155 -18.14 -14.58 -5.74
N SER A 156 -16.86 -14.63 -6.07
CA SER A 156 -16.37 -14.42 -7.44
C SER A 156 -16.35 -15.73 -8.20
N PRO A 157 -17.07 -15.87 -9.32
CA PRO A 157 -17.01 -17.08 -10.14
C PRO A 157 -15.58 -17.46 -10.57
N GLU A 158 -14.76 -16.44 -10.91
CA GLU A 158 -13.36 -16.61 -11.28
C GLU A 158 -12.54 -17.08 -10.07
N GLY A 159 -12.77 -16.45 -8.92
CA GLY A 159 -12.13 -16.83 -7.65
C GLY A 159 -12.45 -18.25 -7.24
N GLN A 160 -13.71 -18.64 -7.29
CA GLN A 160 -14.15 -20.01 -6.99
C GLN A 160 -13.48 -21.04 -7.92
N LYS A 161 -13.45 -20.77 -9.23
CA LYS A 161 -12.81 -21.62 -10.22
C LYS A 161 -11.31 -21.75 -9.99
N ALA A 162 -10.65 -20.65 -9.67
CA ALA A 162 -9.20 -20.61 -9.49
C ALA A 162 -8.74 -21.27 -8.19
N THR A 163 -9.54 -21.20 -7.13
CA THR A 163 -9.14 -21.57 -5.76
C THR A 163 -9.81 -22.82 -5.22
N GLY A 164 -10.91 -23.27 -5.83
CA GLY A 164 -11.78 -24.31 -5.28
C GLY A 164 -12.63 -23.87 -4.10
N ILE A 165 -12.62 -22.59 -3.74
CA ILE A 165 -13.32 -22.03 -2.57
C ILE A 165 -14.65 -21.44 -3.01
N SER A 166 -15.76 -21.92 -2.41
CA SER A 166 -17.11 -21.52 -2.75
C SER A 166 -17.92 -20.94 -1.59
N THR A 167 -17.37 -21.01 -0.37
CA THR A 167 -18.02 -20.50 0.83
C THR A 167 -17.05 -19.69 1.71
N TYR A 168 -17.59 -18.81 2.54
CA TYR A 168 -16.83 -18.08 3.55
C TYR A 168 -16.06 -19.04 4.47
N GLU A 169 -16.71 -20.11 4.90
CA GLU A 169 -16.11 -21.15 5.76
C GLU A 169 -14.89 -21.80 5.11
N GLU A 170 -14.96 -22.07 3.81
CA GLU A 170 -13.82 -22.61 3.06
C GLU A 170 -12.69 -21.61 2.93
N ALA A 171 -12.96 -20.30 2.81
CA ALA A 171 -11.94 -19.24 2.83
C ALA A 171 -11.22 -19.17 4.18
N CYS A 172 -11.98 -19.22 5.27
CA CYS A 172 -11.41 -19.29 6.62
C CYS A 172 -10.49 -20.52 6.78
N ARG A 173 -10.98 -21.69 6.37
CA ARG A 173 -10.20 -22.93 6.48
C ARG A 173 -8.93 -22.92 5.62
N ALA A 174 -9.00 -22.38 4.42
CA ALA A 174 -7.82 -22.25 3.56
C ALA A 174 -6.78 -21.31 4.20
N THR A 175 -7.23 -20.23 4.83
CA THR A 175 -6.35 -19.32 5.58
C THR A 175 -5.76 -20.00 6.82
N GLU A 176 -6.53 -20.79 7.56
CA GLU A 176 -6.00 -21.58 8.69
C GLU A 176 -4.90 -22.55 8.23
N ILE A 177 -5.09 -23.24 7.11
CA ILE A 177 -4.09 -24.14 6.51
C ILE A 177 -2.79 -23.38 6.19
N ASN A 178 -2.92 -22.17 5.65
CA ASN A 178 -1.78 -21.34 5.32
C ASN A 178 -1.06 -20.84 6.58
N ASN A 179 -1.81 -20.40 7.59
CA ASN A 179 -1.26 -19.93 8.86
C ASN A 179 -0.56 -21.05 9.63
N ASP A 180 -1.16 -22.25 9.69
CA ASP A 180 -0.54 -23.43 10.27
C ASP A 180 0.79 -23.76 9.57
N TYR A 181 0.82 -23.65 8.24
CA TYR A 181 2.05 -23.87 7.49
C TYR A 181 3.11 -22.82 7.82
N PHE A 182 2.76 -21.54 7.87
CA PHE A 182 3.68 -20.45 8.15
C PHE A 182 4.26 -20.56 9.57
N ILE A 183 3.43 -20.77 10.56
CA ILE A 183 3.86 -20.93 11.96
C ILE A 183 4.84 -22.09 12.14
N ASN A 184 4.59 -23.21 11.46
CA ASN A 184 5.41 -24.42 11.62
C ASN A 184 6.68 -24.42 10.76
N ASN A 185 6.81 -23.54 9.76
CA ASN A 185 7.90 -23.60 8.79
C ASN A 185 8.71 -22.31 8.65
N ARG A 186 8.30 -21.19 9.28
CA ARG A 186 9.05 -19.93 9.26
C ARG A 186 10.41 -20.09 9.95
N ASN A 187 11.43 -19.36 9.46
CA ASN A 187 12.77 -19.41 10.02
C ASN A 187 13.06 -18.32 11.06
N GLY A 188 12.12 -17.39 11.30
CA GLY A 188 12.22 -16.31 12.28
C GLY A 188 12.91 -15.04 11.79
N ASN A 189 13.41 -14.98 10.57
CA ASN A 189 14.03 -13.77 10.01
C ASN A 189 12.98 -12.69 9.68
N CYS A 190 11.83 -13.10 9.15
CA CYS A 190 10.69 -12.23 8.89
C CYS A 190 9.70 -12.29 10.05
N LYS A 191 9.20 -11.14 10.49
CA LYS A 191 8.06 -11.05 11.40
C LYS A 191 6.76 -11.10 10.60
N PHE A 192 5.73 -11.78 11.11
CA PHE A 192 4.48 -11.95 10.36
C PHE A 192 3.31 -11.20 11.00
N LEU A 193 2.48 -10.63 10.15
CA LEU A 193 1.20 -10.01 10.50
C LEU A 193 0.06 -10.99 10.18
N ASN A 194 -0.83 -11.18 11.15
CA ASN A 194 -2.04 -11.98 11.01
C ASN A 194 -3.11 -11.16 10.32
N VAL A 195 -3.53 -11.55 9.12
CA VAL A 195 -4.50 -10.78 8.34
C VAL A 195 -5.93 -11.09 8.78
N LEU A 196 -6.65 -10.05 9.17
CA LEU A 196 -8.05 -10.11 9.52
C LEU A 196 -8.89 -9.72 8.29
N GLN A 197 -9.83 -10.59 7.95
CA GLN A 197 -10.77 -10.40 6.85
C GLN A 197 -12.21 -10.29 7.38
N GLY A 198 -13.16 -10.31 6.50
CA GLY A 198 -14.60 -10.23 6.76
C GLY A 198 -15.24 -9.16 5.89
N GLU A 199 -16.46 -9.41 5.46
CA GLU A 199 -17.19 -8.53 4.54
C GLU A 199 -18.29 -7.74 5.26
N ASN A 200 -18.48 -8.03 6.53
CA ASN A 200 -19.40 -7.37 7.46
C ASN A 200 -18.89 -7.61 8.89
N HIS A 201 -19.52 -6.99 9.88
CA HIS A 201 -19.10 -7.12 11.28
C HIS A 201 -19.16 -8.57 11.79
N THR A 202 -20.19 -9.34 11.41
CA THR A 202 -20.34 -10.73 11.85
C THR A 202 -19.23 -11.63 11.32
N ASP A 203 -18.94 -11.51 10.01
CA ASP A 203 -17.84 -12.26 9.39
C ASP A 203 -16.48 -11.85 9.98
N ALA A 204 -16.29 -10.54 10.22
CA ALA A 204 -15.05 -10.04 10.80
C ALA A 204 -14.83 -10.53 12.26
N ASP A 205 -15.89 -10.67 13.05
CA ASP A 205 -15.84 -11.20 14.41
C ASP A 205 -15.50 -12.70 14.39
N ASP A 206 -16.18 -13.48 13.52
CA ASP A 206 -15.89 -14.92 13.35
C ASP A 206 -14.44 -15.15 12.86
N TRP A 207 -14.00 -14.35 11.87
CA TRP A 207 -12.63 -14.44 11.38
C TRP A 207 -11.61 -14.16 12.49
N TYR A 208 -11.84 -13.11 13.27
CA TYR A 208 -10.97 -12.79 14.40
C TYR A 208 -10.91 -13.92 15.40
N ASP A 209 -12.05 -14.47 15.81
CA ASP A 209 -12.11 -15.55 16.80
C ASP A 209 -11.36 -16.81 16.34
N ARG A 210 -11.36 -17.11 15.06
CA ARG A 210 -10.61 -18.24 14.47
C ARG A 210 -9.11 -17.96 14.38
N MET A 211 -8.74 -16.75 13.98
CA MET A 211 -7.36 -16.42 13.62
C MET A 211 -6.54 -15.89 14.79
N LYS A 212 -7.14 -15.35 15.84
CA LYS A 212 -6.42 -14.73 16.97
C LYS A 212 -5.43 -15.67 17.66
N LYS A 213 -5.67 -16.97 17.66
CA LYS A 213 -4.78 -17.99 18.23
C LYS A 213 -3.35 -17.91 17.67
N TYR A 214 -3.18 -17.50 16.40
CA TYR A 214 -1.87 -17.42 15.74
C TYR A 214 -1.00 -16.27 16.25
N CYS A 215 -1.58 -15.30 16.94
CA CYS A 215 -0.86 -14.23 17.63
C CYS A 215 -0.67 -14.49 19.12
N ASP A 216 -1.25 -15.57 19.66
CA ASP A 216 -1.22 -15.85 21.10
C ASP A 216 0.07 -16.58 21.50
N PRO A 217 0.98 -15.93 22.27
CA PRO A 217 2.23 -16.54 22.70
C PRO A 217 2.01 -17.68 23.71
N SER A 218 0.82 -17.79 24.32
CA SER A 218 0.51 -18.94 25.19
C SER A 218 0.23 -20.22 24.38
N ILE A 219 -0.19 -20.07 23.11
CA ILE A 219 -0.44 -21.19 22.19
C ILE A 219 0.80 -21.45 21.33
N TYR A 220 1.48 -20.39 20.86
CA TYR A 220 2.67 -20.47 20.02
C TYR A 220 3.82 -19.65 20.63
N PRO A 221 4.51 -20.13 21.67
CA PRO A 221 5.48 -19.34 22.43
C PRO A 221 6.63 -18.76 21.60
N ASP A 222 7.14 -19.55 20.67
CA ASP A 222 8.37 -19.19 19.93
C ASP A 222 8.11 -18.64 18.52
N ASN A 223 6.90 -18.84 17.98
CA ASN A 223 6.65 -18.61 16.57
C ASN A 223 5.27 -17.97 16.27
N HIS A 224 4.60 -17.40 17.28
CA HIS A 224 3.38 -16.64 17.07
C HIS A 224 3.60 -15.49 16.07
N PHE A 225 2.53 -15.03 15.42
CA PHE A 225 2.60 -13.86 14.57
C PHE A 225 2.76 -12.57 15.39
N ASN A 226 3.40 -11.57 14.80
CA ASN A 226 3.98 -10.43 15.52
C ASN A 226 3.15 -9.14 15.36
N GLY A 227 1.94 -9.24 14.90
CA GLY A 227 1.03 -8.11 14.70
C GLY A 227 -0.11 -8.45 13.76
N TRP A 228 -0.74 -7.42 13.21
CA TRP A 228 -2.03 -7.54 12.55
C TRP A 228 -2.06 -6.86 11.19
N GLY A 229 -2.72 -7.50 10.22
CA GLY A 229 -3.12 -6.89 8.95
C GLY A 229 -4.63 -6.69 8.92
N MET A 230 -5.08 -5.52 8.52
CA MET A 230 -6.49 -5.13 8.48
C MET A 230 -7.00 -5.18 7.05
N GLY A 231 -7.70 -6.25 6.69
CA GLY A 231 -8.28 -6.47 5.37
C GLY A 231 -9.81 -6.53 5.41
N GLY A 232 -10.44 -6.69 4.26
CA GLY A 232 -11.90 -6.71 4.16
C GLY A 232 -12.55 -5.46 4.77
N GLN A 233 -13.64 -5.63 5.49
CA GLN A 233 -14.33 -4.52 6.16
C GLN A 233 -13.45 -3.82 7.21
N ASN A 234 -12.48 -4.52 7.82
CA ASN A 234 -11.59 -3.93 8.83
C ASN A 234 -10.68 -2.82 8.28
N MET A 235 -10.46 -2.72 6.98
CA MET A 235 -9.57 -1.68 6.43
C MET A 235 -10.25 -0.33 6.21
N CYS A 236 -11.59 -0.24 6.27
CA CYS A 236 -12.32 0.98 5.94
C CYS A 236 -13.46 1.36 6.89
N ASP A 237 -13.83 0.50 7.82
CA ASP A 237 -14.92 0.76 8.78
C ASP A 237 -14.32 1.15 10.14
N VAL A 238 -14.30 2.44 10.46
CA VAL A 238 -13.72 2.95 11.71
C VAL A 238 -14.42 2.37 12.93
N HIS A 239 -15.73 2.18 12.89
CA HIS A 239 -16.50 1.58 13.99
C HIS A 239 -16.00 0.16 14.27
N LEU A 240 -15.87 -0.66 13.21
CA LEU A 240 -15.33 -2.02 13.32
C LEU A 240 -13.87 -2.03 13.78
N VAL A 241 -13.05 -1.14 13.21
CA VAL A 241 -11.62 -1.01 13.58
C VAL A 241 -11.47 -0.74 15.08
N LEU A 242 -12.21 0.22 15.63
CA LEU A 242 -12.13 0.55 17.07
C LEU A 242 -12.61 -0.60 17.94
N LYS A 243 -13.71 -1.26 17.59
CA LYS A 243 -14.16 -2.47 18.28
C LYS A 243 -13.10 -3.58 18.25
N ARG A 244 -12.47 -3.77 17.11
CA ARG A 244 -11.40 -4.77 16.94
C ARG A 244 -10.18 -4.44 17.79
N LEU A 245 -9.76 -3.18 17.82
CA LEU A 245 -8.64 -2.73 18.65
C LEU A 245 -8.92 -2.89 20.16
N VAL A 246 -10.15 -2.60 20.57
CA VAL A 246 -10.61 -2.88 21.97
C VAL A 246 -10.52 -4.38 22.27
N ALA A 247 -11.01 -5.23 21.36
CA ALA A 247 -10.92 -6.68 21.54
C ALA A 247 -9.45 -7.15 21.64
N LEU A 248 -8.59 -6.73 20.73
CA LEU A 248 -7.17 -7.06 20.72
C LEU A 248 -6.47 -6.67 22.03
N ARG A 249 -6.73 -5.43 22.50
CA ARG A 249 -6.15 -4.92 23.75
C ARG A 249 -6.52 -5.79 24.94
N PHE A 250 -7.82 -6.06 25.12
CA PHE A 250 -8.32 -6.77 26.30
C PHE A 250 -8.21 -8.31 26.18
N ASP A 251 -7.91 -8.83 25.00
CA ASP A 251 -7.51 -10.22 24.80
C ASP A 251 -5.99 -10.43 25.03
N GLY A 252 -5.21 -9.36 25.30
CA GLY A 252 -3.76 -9.44 25.48
C GLY A 252 -2.99 -9.67 24.16
N LEU A 253 -3.57 -9.23 23.04
CA LEU A 253 -3.04 -9.45 21.69
C LEU A 253 -2.58 -8.14 21.01
N LEU A 254 -2.25 -7.13 21.83
CA LEU A 254 -1.69 -5.84 21.40
C LEU A 254 -0.48 -5.44 22.27
N GLU A 255 0.23 -6.41 22.80
CA GLU A 255 1.27 -6.23 23.81
C GLU A 255 2.61 -5.78 23.23
N GLU A 256 3.31 -4.91 23.99
CA GLU A 256 4.63 -4.39 23.64
C GLU A 256 5.65 -5.52 23.45
N GLY A 257 6.39 -5.46 22.35
CA GLY A 257 7.41 -6.44 22.00
C GLY A 257 6.87 -7.71 21.33
N LEU A 258 5.56 -7.93 21.38
CA LEU A 258 4.89 -9.09 20.79
C LEU A 258 4.08 -8.71 19.55
N HIS A 259 3.31 -7.60 19.63
CA HIS A 259 2.35 -7.19 18.61
C HIS A 259 2.53 -5.70 18.26
N ASP A 260 3.75 -5.31 17.89
CA ASP A 260 4.11 -3.89 17.73
C ASP A 260 3.67 -3.29 16.40
N TRP A 261 3.12 -4.07 15.46
CA TRP A 261 2.80 -3.59 14.12
C TRP A 261 1.38 -3.93 13.69
N MET A 262 0.69 -2.93 13.15
CA MET A 262 -0.61 -3.09 12.49
C MET A 262 -0.56 -2.43 11.11
N HIS A 263 -1.03 -3.15 10.11
CA HIS A 263 -1.06 -2.68 8.73
C HIS A 263 -2.49 -2.63 8.19
N PHE A 264 -2.88 -1.52 7.56
CA PHE A 264 -4.16 -1.35 6.90
C PHE A 264 -3.95 -1.45 5.39
N LEU A 265 -4.56 -2.48 4.78
CA LEU A 265 -4.40 -2.76 3.36
C LEU A 265 -5.17 -1.78 2.49
N GLY A 266 -4.54 -1.32 1.41
CA GLY A 266 -5.19 -0.64 0.31
C GLY A 266 -5.88 0.70 0.67
N THR A 267 -5.19 1.59 1.38
CA THR A 267 -5.72 2.89 1.81
C THR A 267 -4.86 4.04 1.31
N SER A 268 -5.43 5.00 0.58
CA SER A 268 -4.70 6.17 0.07
C SER A 268 -5.20 7.52 0.58
N LYS A 269 -6.42 7.62 1.10
CA LYS A 269 -7.01 8.90 1.52
C LYS A 269 -6.19 9.62 2.58
N LEU A 270 -5.95 10.92 2.37
CA LEU A 270 -5.26 11.78 3.34
C LEU A 270 -5.95 11.82 4.70
N GLU A 271 -7.26 11.89 4.70
CA GLU A 271 -8.08 11.94 5.91
C GLU A 271 -7.96 10.64 6.74
N TRP A 272 -7.83 9.48 6.08
CA TRP A 272 -7.57 8.21 6.75
C TRP A 272 -6.20 8.15 7.40
N ALA A 273 -5.18 8.78 6.81
CA ALA A 273 -3.86 8.88 7.42
C ALA A 273 -3.91 9.55 8.80
N LEU A 274 -4.84 10.52 9.00
CA LEU A 274 -5.04 11.19 10.27
C LEU A 274 -5.70 10.26 11.30
N VAL A 275 -6.76 9.55 10.91
CA VAL A 275 -7.40 8.54 11.77
C VAL A 275 -6.41 7.48 12.25
N LEU A 276 -5.58 6.99 11.33
CA LEU A 276 -4.56 5.99 11.65
C LEU A 276 -3.46 6.55 12.55
N THR A 277 -3.10 7.83 12.38
CA THR A 277 -2.18 8.52 13.28
C THR A 277 -2.76 8.68 14.68
N ASP A 278 -4.04 9.05 14.81
CA ASP A 278 -4.71 9.17 16.11
C ASP A 278 -4.78 7.82 16.82
N ILE A 279 -5.10 6.73 16.08
CA ILE A 279 -5.09 5.37 16.61
C ILE A 279 -3.69 5.01 17.12
N GLN A 280 -2.65 5.25 16.32
CA GLN A 280 -1.27 4.96 16.70
C GLN A 280 -0.87 5.70 17.99
N ARG A 281 -1.16 6.99 18.05
CA ARG A 281 -0.86 7.84 19.19
C ARG A 281 -1.60 7.40 20.45
N ALA A 282 -2.87 7.09 20.34
CA ALA A 282 -3.68 6.64 21.46
C ALA A 282 -3.19 5.28 21.99
N VAL A 283 -2.93 4.31 21.13
CA VAL A 283 -2.37 3.01 21.54
C VAL A 283 -1.01 3.18 22.21
N ARG A 284 -0.12 4.01 21.64
CA ARG A 284 1.20 4.30 22.23
C ARG A 284 1.11 4.93 23.61
N LYS A 285 0.18 5.83 23.78
CA LYS A 285 0.01 6.59 25.02
C LYS A 285 -0.49 5.72 26.17
N TYR A 286 -1.40 4.81 25.91
CA TYR A 286 -2.14 4.11 26.96
C TYR A 286 -1.83 2.62 27.08
N HIS A 287 -1.17 2.02 26.09
CA HIS A 287 -1.02 0.57 26.08
C HIS A 287 0.34 0.08 25.58
N ASN A 288 0.69 0.30 24.32
CA ASN A 288 1.91 -0.23 23.69
C ASN A 288 2.75 0.90 23.07
N PRO A 289 3.78 1.42 23.76
CA PRO A 289 4.57 2.57 23.28
C PRO A 289 5.38 2.32 22.00
N LYS A 290 5.54 1.05 21.59
CA LYS A 290 6.22 0.66 20.35
C LYS A 290 5.28 0.47 19.17
N PHE A 291 3.97 0.55 19.41
CA PHE A 291 2.96 0.28 18.40
C PHE A 291 3.14 1.16 17.17
N THR A 292 3.14 0.54 16.00
CA THR A 292 3.26 1.23 14.72
C THR A 292 2.09 0.84 13.83
N VAL A 293 1.44 1.85 13.28
CA VAL A 293 0.40 1.69 12.27
C VAL A 293 0.99 2.04 10.91
N SER A 294 0.79 1.18 9.94
CA SER A 294 1.11 1.43 8.54
C SER A 294 -0.09 1.21 7.64
N PHE A 295 -0.04 1.80 6.47
CA PHE A 295 -1.05 1.65 5.43
C PHE A 295 -0.38 1.79 4.07
N ASP A 296 -0.98 1.23 3.03
CA ASP A 296 -0.39 1.21 1.70
C ASP A 296 -1.40 1.54 0.62
N CYS A 297 -0.91 1.92 -0.53
CA CYS A 297 -1.62 1.80 -1.79
C CYS A 297 -0.65 1.80 -2.98
N ALA A 298 -1.13 1.28 -4.11
CA ALA A 298 -0.45 1.34 -5.39
C ALA A 298 -0.75 2.65 -6.17
N SER A 299 -1.64 3.51 -5.67
CA SER A 299 -2.13 4.71 -6.35
C SER A 299 -1.05 5.59 -6.96
N PRO A 300 0.13 5.86 -6.35
CA PRO A 300 1.17 6.66 -6.98
C PRO A 300 1.68 6.06 -8.30
N PHE A 301 1.73 4.74 -8.38
CA PHE A 301 2.17 4.01 -9.57
C PHE A 301 1.03 3.87 -10.59
N LEU A 302 -0.17 3.51 -10.12
CA LEU A 302 -1.36 3.35 -10.95
C LEU A 302 -1.80 4.68 -11.58
N ALA A 303 -1.69 5.80 -10.87
CA ALA A 303 -2.00 7.11 -11.43
C ALA A 303 -1.17 7.37 -12.69
N THR A 304 0.13 7.04 -12.66
CA THR A 304 0.98 7.13 -13.86
C THR A 304 0.50 6.18 -14.94
N ALA A 305 0.16 4.93 -14.62
CA ALA A 305 -0.37 3.96 -15.58
C ALA A 305 -1.65 4.47 -16.28
N ASN A 306 -2.48 5.21 -15.55
CA ASN A 306 -3.68 5.87 -16.05
C ASN A 306 -3.40 7.24 -16.74
N GLY A 307 -2.16 7.58 -16.96
CA GLY A 307 -1.79 8.85 -17.58
C GLY A 307 -1.98 10.08 -16.69
N GLN A 308 -1.92 9.90 -15.36
CA GLN A 308 -2.17 10.95 -14.37
C GLN A 308 -0.92 11.26 -13.53
N VAL A 309 -0.81 12.51 -13.13
CA VAL A 309 0.29 13.04 -12.33
C VAL A 309 -0.29 13.83 -11.17
N TYR A 310 0.18 13.58 -9.96
CA TYR A 310 -0.18 14.38 -8.80
C TYR A 310 0.34 15.81 -8.93
N THR A 311 -0.51 16.79 -8.67
CA THR A 311 -0.20 18.20 -8.87
C THR A 311 -0.12 18.98 -7.57
N GLU A 312 -1.07 18.80 -6.68
CA GLU A 312 -1.14 19.51 -5.41
C GLU A 312 -1.97 18.75 -4.37
N THR A 313 -1.93 19.25 -3.14
CA THR A 313 -2.72 18.73 -2.03
C THR A 313 -3.68 19.81 -1.56
N GLU A 314 -4.95 19.50 -1.47
CA GLU A 314 -5.97 20.36 -0.88
C GLU A 314 -6.14 20.03 0.59
N ILE A 315 -5.86 21.00 1.44
CA ILE A 315 -5.99 20.90 2.90
C ILE A 315 -6.66 22.17 3.41
N GLU A 316 -7.99 22.13 3.50
CA GLU A 316 -8.79 23.22 4.01
C GLU A 316 -9.42 22.85 5.34
N ASP A 317 -9.35 23.73 6.34
CA ASP A 317 -10.00 23.48 7.63
C ASP A 317 -11.51 23.31 7.45
N ARG A 318 -12.06 22.25 8.02
CA ARG A 318 -13.47 21.84 7.88
C ARG A 318 -13.88 21.47 6.44
N GLY A 319 -12.90 21.35 5.52
CA GLY A 319 -13.09 20.89 4.16
C GLY A 319 -12.82 19.40 3.98
N LYS A 320 -12.92 18.93 2.72
CA LYS A 320 -12.42 17.63 2.30
C LYS A 320 -10.95 17.75 1.94
N TRP A 321 -10.12 16.86 2.48
CA TRP A 321 -8.70 16.80 2.14
C TRP A 321 -8.44 15.78 1.05
N SER A 322 -7.78 16.19 -0.01
CA SER A 322 -7.57 15.31 -1.17
C SER A 322 -6.32 15.69 -1.96
N TYR A 323 -5.90 14.76 -2.83
CA TYR A 323 -4.92 15.02 -3.88
C TYR A 323 -5.59 15.65 -5.11
N ARG A 324 -4.83 16.47 -5.82
CA ARG A 324 -5.17 16.91 -7.17
C ARG A 324 -4.25 16.25 -8.18
N MET A 325 -4.81 15.91 -9.32
CA MET A 325 -4.09 15.28 -10.42
C MET A 325 -4.39 16.00 -11.73
N ALA A 326 -3.44 15.92 -12.65
CA ALA A 326 -3.61 16.38 -14.04
C ALA A 326 -3.19 15.27 -15.00
N ALA A 327 -3.65 15.34 -16.24
CA ALA A 327 -3.19 14.43 -17.28
C ALA A 327 -1.69 14.60 -17.52
N ALA A 328 -0.99 13.50 -17.74
CA ALA A 328 0.40 13.51 -18.18
C ALA A 328 0.52 14.12 -19.59
N MET A 329 1.73 14.51 -19.97
CA MET A 329 2.01 15.11 -21.29
C MET A 329 1.84 14.07 -22.39
N ASP A 330 0.74 14.12 -23.13
CA ASP A 330 0.38 13.15 -24.18
C ASP A 330 0.34 13.74 -25.62
N ASP A 331 0.68 15.02 -25.79
CA ASP A 331 0.74 15.63 -27.10
C ASP A 331 2.12 15.43 -27.76
N LYS A 332 2.14 14.82 -28.92
CA LYS A 332 3.36 14.55 -29.73
C LYS A 332 4.23 15.78 -29.99
N LYS A 333 3.66 16.99 -30.01
CA LYS A 333 4.43 18.22 -30.16
C LYS A 333 5.48 18.43 -29.08
N TYR A 334 5.29 17.85 -27.90
CA TYR A 334 6.20 17.97 -26.78
C TYR A 334 7.32 16.90 -26.76
N ALA A 335 7.28 15.93 -27.68
CA ALA A 335 8.25 14.83 -27.73
C ALA A 335 9.71 15.26 -27.89
N HIS A 336 9.94 16.46 -28.38
CA HIS A 336 11.28 17.04 -28.59
C HIS A 336 11.49 18.37 -27.85
N ASP A 337 10.58 18.75 -26.96
CA ASP A 337 10.63 20.00 -26.20
C ASP A 337 11.69 19.91 -25.08
N THR A 338 12.76 20.70 -25.22
CA THR A 338 13.89 20.69 -24.29
C THR A 338 13.81 21.75 -23.20
N ARG A 339 12.73 22.52 -23.12
CA ARG A 339 12.52 23.46 -22.02
C ARG A 339 12.43 22.72 -20.72
N LEU A 340 12.89 23.30 -19.60
CA LEU A 340 12.64 22.75 -18.30
C LEU A 340 11.13 22.67 -18.04
N PHE A 341 10.68 21.55 -17.54
CA PHE A 341 9.25 21.30 -17.33
C PHE A 341 8.60 22.36 -16.44
N LYS A 342 9.28 22.73 -15.33
CA LYS A 342 8.83 23.79 -14.43
C LYS A 342 8.64 25.15 -15.10
N ASP A 343 9.50 25.50 -16.07
CA ASP A 343 9.42 26.77 -16.80
C ASP A 343 8.30 26.73 -17.84
N ALA A 344 8.13 25.61 -18.53
CA ALA A 344 7.05 25.40 -19.50
C ALA A 344 5.68 25.43 -18.83
N VAL A 345 5.54 24.86 -17.62
CA VAL A 345 4.31 24.94 -16.83
C VAL A 345 3.91 26.40 -16.57
N VAL A 346 4.88 27.24 -16.19
CA VAL A 346 4.64 28.66 -15.95
C VAL A 346 4.34 29.44 -17.23
N GLN A 347 5.10 29.20 -18.32
CA GLN A 347 4.99 29.92 -19.57
C GLN A 347 3.73 29.57 -20.36
N ASP A 348 3.43 28.30 -20.48
CA ASP A 348 2.37 27.79 -21.37
C ASP A 348 1.09 27.41 -20.59
N GLY A 349 1.13 27.42 -19.26
CA GLY A 349 0.01 26.99 -18.41
C GLY A 349 -0.38 25.52 -18.63
N ILE A 350 0.59 24.68 -19.04
CA ILE A 350 0.37 23.29 -19.44
C ILE A 350 -0.26 22.47 -18.32
N HIS A 351 0.21 22.66 -17.10
CA HIS A 351 -0.33 22.08 -15.88
C HIS A 351 -0.44 23.16 -14.81
N LYS A 352 -1.51 23.92 -14.85
CA LYS A 352 -1.68 25.15 -14.07
C LYS A 352 -1.37 25.02 -12.57
N ASN A 353 -1.60 23.87 -11.99
CA ASN A 353 -1.40 23.60 -10.56
C ASN A 353 -0.39 22.47 -10.34
N PHE A 354 0.55 22.27 -11.23
CA PHE A 354 1.53 21.20 -11.12
C PHE A 354 2.53 21.50 -9.99
N ALA A 355 2.46 20.72 -8.90
CA ALA A 355 3.44 20.81 -7.84
C ALA A 355 4.77 20.21 -8.28
N THR A 356 5.89 20.88 -7.99
CA THR A 356 7.22 20.42 -8.32
C THR A 356 7.75 19.51 -7.19
N SER A 357 8.24 18.31 -7.55
CA SER A 357 9.03 17.46 -6.64
C SER A 357 10.53 17.65 -6.95
N PRO A 358 11.43 17.21 -6.05
CA PRO A 358 12.87 17.17 -6.35
C PRO A 358 13.21 16.37 -7.61
N VAL A 359 12.40 15.35 -7.91
CA VAL A 359 12.53 14.53 -9.12
C VAL A 359 12.37 15.36 -10.37
N MET A 360 11.43 16.32 -10.36
CA MET A 360 11.04 17.11 -11.55
C MET A 360 11.88 18.38 -11.73
N GLU A 361 12.79 18.70 -10.82
CA GLU A 361 13.47 20.01 -10.81
C GLU A 361 14.28 20.29 -12.07
N HIS A 362 14.93 19.27 -12.62
CA HIS A 362 15.78 19.40 -13.82
C HIS A 362 15.28 18.60 -15.01
N VAL A 363 14.06 18.07 -14.95
CA VAL A 363 13.41 17.35 -16.05
C VAL A 363 12.99 18.32 -17.13
N THR A 364 13.16 17.95 -18.39
CA THR A 364 12.63 18.70 -19.52
C THR A 364 11.23 18.19 -19.91
N VAL A 365 10.49 18.96 -20.66
CA VAL A 365 9.15 18.58 -21.12
C VAL A 365 9.16 17.23 -21.85
N LYS A 366 10.17 16.99 -22.72
CA LYS A 366 10.30 15.71 -23.44
C LYS A 366 10.53 14.51 -22.50
N ASP A 367 11.17 14.73 -21.33
CA ASP A 367 11.49 13.64 -20.39
C ASP A 367 10.25 13.10 -19.68
N VAL A 368 9.16 13.87 -19.66
CA VAL A 368 7.88 13.49 -19.08
C VAL A 368 6.76 13.33 -20.10
N CYS A 369 7.07 13.53 -21.39
CA CYS A 369 6.13 13.29 -22.47
C CYS A 369 6.07 11.80 -22.81
N ILE A 370 4.87 11.22 -22.82
CA ILE A 370 4.69 9.80 -23.13
C ILE A 370 5.15 9.39 -24.53
N TYR A 371 5.21 10.35 -25.45
CA TYR A 371 5.69 10.15 -26.83
C TYR A 371 7.19 10.40 -27.00
N ALA A 372 7.91 10.69 -25.92
CA ALA A 372 9.35 10.87 -26.05
C ALA A 372 10.00 9.59 -26.61
N PRO A 373 10.99 9.74 -27.52
CA PRO A 373 11.70 8.59 -28.06
C PRO A 373 12.62 8.01 -26.98
N GLY A 374 12.08 7.07 -26.19
CA GLY A 374 12.81 6.42 -25.13
C GLY A 374 13.83 5.41 -25.62
N ASP A 375 14.98 5.36 -24.98
CA ASP A 375 16.00 4.38 -25.29
C ASP A 375 15.51 2.95 -25.02
N LEU A 376 14.67 2.79 -24.01
CA LEU A 376 14.06 1.51 -23.65
C LEU A 376 13.01 1.05 -24.67
N ASN A 377 12.29 1.98 -25.29
CA ASN A 377 11.29 1.64 -26.30
C ASN A 377 11.91 1.17 -27.63
N ARG A 378 13.18 1.46 -27.88
CA ARG A 378 13.91 0.98 -29.07
C ARG A 378 14.27 -0.49 -28.99
N ILE A 379 14.40 -1.01 -27.78
CA ILE A 379 14.73 -2.42 -27.53
C ILE A 379 13.45 -3.26 -27.46
N GLY A 380 12.32 -2.65 -27.11
CA GLY A 380 11.02 -3.28 -27.14
C GLY A 380 10.51 -3.49 -28.56
N LYS A 381 9.55 -4.37 -28.75
CA LYS A 381 8.89 -4.56 -30.04
C LYS A 381 8.13 -3.27 -30.40
N GLU A 382 8.53 -2.63 -31.48
CA GLU A 382 7.85 -1.45 -32.01
C GLU A 382 6.33 -1.67 -32.08
N GLY A 383 5.57 -0.73 -31.52
CA GLY A 383 4.12 -0.71 -31.60
C GLY A 383 3.38 -1.38 -30.44
N LYS A 384 4.03 -1.92 -29.40
CA LYS A 384 3.35 -2.50 -28.24
C LYS A 384 2.98 -1.46 -27.17
N THR A 385 3.72 -0.38 -27.03
CA THR A 385 3.40 0.73 -26.13
C THR A 385 3.83 2.05 -26.72
N SER A 386 3.05 3.10 -26.47
CA SER A 386 3.42 4.48 -26.80
C SER A 386 4.23 5.14 -25.68
N TRP A 387 4.32 4.52 -24.51
CA TRP A 387 5.04 5.08 -23.37
C TRP A 387 6.54 4.91 -23.49
N ASP A 388 7.24 5.99 -23.16
CA ASP A 388 8.66 5.95 -22.89
C ASP A 388 8.87 5.43 -21.46
N SER A 389 9.58 4.33 -21.29
CA SER A 389 9.79 3.70 -19.99
C SER A 389 10.52 4.60 -19.00
N PHE A 390 11.42 5.46 -19.47
CA PHE A 390 12.13 6.41 -18.60
C PHE A 390 11.20 7.51 -18.10
N SER A 391 10.39 8.12 -18.99
CA SER A 391 9.37 9.08 -18.61
C SER A 391 8.38 8.49 -17.62
N TYR A 392 7.98 7.24 -17.84
CA TYR A 392 7.09 6.50 -16.97
C TYR A 392 7.66 6.33 -15.55
N ALA A 393 8.93 5.95 -15.45
CA ALA A 393 9.62 5.80 -14.16
C ALA A 393 9.80 7.14 -13.42
N ILE A 394 10.13 8.21 -14.14
CA ILE A 394 10.23 9.58 -13.58
C ILE A 394 8.89 10.02 -13.01
N LEU A 395 7.80 9.85 -13.75
CA LEU A 395 6.47 10.23 -13.29
C LEU A 395 6.01 9.40 -12.09
N MET A 396 6.32 8.10 -12.06
CA MET A 396 6.08 7.27 -10.87
C MET A 396 6.85 7.79 -9.66
N ALA A 397 8.14 8.11 -9.81
CA ALA A 397 8.94 8.64 -8.71
C ALA A 397 8.41 9.97 -8.20
N HIS A 398 7.97 10.85 -9.11
CA HIS A 398 7.30 12.10 -8.76
C HIS A 398 6.02 11.84 -7.95
N ASN A 399 5.16 10.94 -8.43
CA ASN A 399 3.91 10.61 -7.75
C ASN A 399 4.16 10.01 -6.36
N VAL A 400 5.17 9.16 -6.20
CA VAL A 400 5.56 8.61 -4.90
C VAL A 400 5.98 9.73 -3.94
N TRP A 401 6.83 10.66 -4.42
CA TRP A 401 7.24 11.80 -3.59
C TRP A 401 6.07 12.67 -3.19
N MET A 402 5.21 13.00 -4.15
CA MET A 402 4.02 13.83 -3.91
C MET A 402 3.08 13.21 -2.90
N HIS A 403 2.80 11.92 -3.03
CA HIS A 403 1.92 11.20 -2.11
C HIS A 403 2.50 11.19 -0.69
N LEU A 404 3.76 10.81 -0.53
CA LEU A 404 4.45 10.80 0.76
C LEU A 404 4.49 12.18 1.42
N ASN A 405 4.86 13.21 0.65
CA ASN A 405 4.90 14.58 1.15
C ASN A 405 3.51 15.07 1.56
N SER A 406 2.47 14.69 0.78
CA SER A 406 1.08 15.06 1.08
C SER A 406 0.57 14.41 2.38
N VAL A 407 0.88 13.14 2.60
CA VAL A 407 0.53 12.45 3.86
C VAL A 407 1.20 13.12 5.06
N GLN A 408 2.48 13.45 4.94
CA GLN A 408 3.20 14.14 6.03
C GLN A 408 2.69 15.56 6.23
N GLU A 409 2.37 16.28 5.15
CA GLU A 409 1.80 17.63 5.24
C GLU A 409 0.41 17.62 5.87
N ALA A 410 -0.44 16.67 5.50
CA ALA A 410 -1.75 16.50 6.12
C ALA A 410 -1.62 16.36 7.64
N ASN A 411 -0.73 15.48 8.11
CA ASN A 411 -0.49 15.32 9.54
C ASN A 411 0.08 16.61 10.20
N ARG A 412 0.98 17.33 9.52
CA ARG A 412 1.49 18.63 10.05
C ARG A 412 0.39 19.66 10.18
N GLN A 413 -0.52 19.76 9.21
CA GLN A 413 -1.65 20.69 9.25
C GLN A 413 -2.67 20.28 10.31
N TYR A 414 -2.87 18.99 10.51
CA TYR A 414 -3.69 18.45 11.59
C TYR A 414 -3.11 18.80 12.95
N ASP A 415 -1.80 18.60 13.16
CA ASP A 415 -1.09 19.03 14.39
C ASP A 415 -1.15 20.54 14.59
N ALA A 416 -1.26 21.33 13.52
CA ALA A 416 -1.45 22.77 13.59
C ALA A 416 -2.90 23.22 13.87
N GLY A 417 -3.83 22.26 14.03
CA GLY A 417 -5.21 22.50 14.43
C GLY A 417 -6.23 22.57 13.29
N LYS A 418 -5.82 22.29 12.03
CA LYS A 418 -6.80 22.10 10.94
C LYS A 418 -7.38 20.70 11.02
N VAL A 419 -8.68 20.58 10.81
CA VAL A 419 -9.40 19.30 10.89
C VAL A 419 -10.28 19.13 9.66
N PRO A 420 -10.20 17.98 8.94
CA PRO A 420 -11.12 17.72 7.84
C PRO A 420 -12.55 17.50 8.35
N SER A 421 -13.53 17.83 7.51
CA SER A 421 -14.95 17.75 7.87
C SER A 421 -15.38 16.37 8.36
N MET A 422 -14.84 15.29 7.78
CA MET A 422 -15.22 13.94 8.17
C MET A 422 -14.81 13.54 9.60
N LEU A 423 -13.88 14.25 10.21
CA LEU A 423 -13.41 13.98 11.58
C LEU A 423 -14.07 14.84 12.64
N VAL A 424 -15.06 15.64 12.26
CA VAL A 424 -15.82 16.54 13.14
C VAL A 424 -17.26 16.09 13.20
N ASN A 425 -17.84 16.02 14.41
CA ASN A 425 -19.25 15.66 14.54
C ASN A 425 -20.15 16.74 13.93
N GLU A 426 -21.04 16.38 13.01
CA GLU A 426 -21.96 17.32 12.32
C GLU A 426 -22.87 18.09 13.26
N LYS A 427 -23.20 17.51 14.40
CA LYS A 427 -24.11 18.14 15.40
C LYS A 427 -23.39 18.85 16.54
N HIS A 428 -22.13 18.46 16.79
CA HIS A 428 -21.31 18.98 17.87
C HIS A 428 -19.93 19.32 17.32
N GLU A 429 -19.81 20.49 16.70
CA GLU A 429 -18.62 20.93 15.97
C GLU A 429 -17.31 20.98 16.79
N GLN A 430 -17.40 20.82 18.10
CA GLN A 430 -16.24 20.72 19.00
C GLN A 430 -15.88 19.28 19.39
N LEU A 431 -16.63 18.29 18.89
CA LEU A 431 -16.34 16.89 19.12
C LEU A 431 -15.58 16.32 17.92
N PHE A 432 -14.31 16.02 18.12
CA PHE A 432 -13.40 15.51 17.11
C PHE A 432 -13.20 14.00 17.24
N ALA A 433 -13.06 13.32 16.11
CA ALA A 433 -12.82 11.88 16.10
C ALA A 433 -11.55 11.49 16.88
N GLY A 434 -10.48 12.25 16.75
CA GLY A 434 -9.22 12.00 17.49
C GLY A 434 -9.39 12.02 19.00
N ASP A 435 -10.17 12.97 19.55
CA ASP A 435 -10.44 13.05 21.00
C ASP A 435 -11.22 11.84 21.49
N VAL A 436 -12.18 11.35 20.69
CA VAL A 436 -12.95 10.14 21.03
C VAL A 436 -12.08 8.90 20.94
N ILE A 437 -11.21 8.79 19.94
CA ILE A 437 -10.21 7.71 19.83
C ILE A 437 -9.30 7.68 21.07
N ASP A 438 -8.79 8.85 21.48
CA ASP A 438 -7.97 8.96 22.72
C ASP A 438 -8.76 8.46 23.95
N ALA A 439 -10.03 8.85 24.07
CA ALA A 439 -10.90 8.42 25.18
C ALA A 439 -11.16 6.89 25.17
N VAL A 440 -11.33 6.26 24.00
CA VAL A 440 -11.48 4.80 23.87
C VAL A 440 -10.28 4.07 24.49
N PHE A 441 -9.07 4.54 24.21
CA PHE A 441 -7.86 3.90 24.75
C PHE A 441 -7.50 4.34 26.16
N ALA A 442 -8.01 5.47 26.64
CA ALA A 442 -7.92 5.88 28.05
C ALA A 442 -8.81 5.04 28.97
N ALA A 443 -9.87 4.42 28.44
CA ALA A 443 -10.75 3.54 29.18
C ALA A 443 -9.99 2.35 29.80
N THR A 444 -10.37 1.98 31.03
CA THR A 444 -9.67 0.95 31.80
C THR A 444 -10.32 -0.43 31.73
N THR A 445 -11.54 -0.50 31.25
CA THR A 445 -12.27 -1.75 31.03
C THR A 445 -12.76 -1.89 29.59
N ARG A 446 -12.99 -3.14 29.17
CA ARG A 446 -13.53 -3.44 27.84
C ARG A 446 -14.93 -2.85 27.66
N GLU A 447 -15.74 -2.94 28.68
CA GLU A 447 -17.12 -2.44 28.68
C GLU A 447 -17.16 -0.91 28.50
N GLU A 448 -16.31 -0.20 29.24
CA GLU A 448 -16.17 1.26 29.12
C GLU A 448 -15.71 1.66 27.72
N ALA A 449 -14.64 1.03 27.21
CA ALA A 449 -14.11 1.30 25.89
C ALA A 449 -15.15 1.06 24.78
N ASN A 450 -15.82 -0.09 24.80
CA ASN A 450 -16.90 -0.41 23.87
C ASN A 450 -18.08 0.57 23.96
N LYS A 451 -18.43 0.98 25.20
CA LYS A 451 -19.49 1.99 25.38
C LYS A 451 -19.15 3.30 24.71
N ILE A 452 -17.90 3.79 24.83
CA ILE A 452 -17.45 5.02 24.18
C ILE A 452 -17.56 4.87 22.65
N VAL A 453 -17.13 3.73 22.09
CA VAL A 453 -17.25 3.47 20.66
C VAL A 453 -18.72 3.50 20.20
N GLU A 454 -19.63 2.82 20.91
CA GLU A 454 -21.04 2.75 20.55
C GLU A 454 -21.77 4.09 20.71
N ASP A 455 -21.52 4.82 21.81
CA ASP A 455 -22.12 6.12 22.08
C ASP A 455 -21.78 7.16 20.97
N ASN A 456 -20.65 6.96 20.30
CA ASN A 456 -20.18 7.82 19.20
C ASN A 456 -20.40 7.22 17.80
N SER A 457 -21.27 6.23 17.66
CA SER A 457 -21.53 5.54 16.39
C SER A 457 -21.90 6.49 15.25
N ARG A 458 -22.60 7.60 15.52
CA ARG A 458 -22.95 8.62 14.51
C ARG A 458 -21.72 9.35 13.95
N LEU A 459 -20.71 9.60 14.78
CA LEU A 459 -19.45 10.19 14.34
C LEU A 459 -18.71 9.24 13.39
N TRP A 460 -18.64 7.97 13.75
CA TRP A 460 -18.00 6.97 12.89
C TRP A 460 -18.74 6.82 11.55
N MET A 461 -20.05 6.85 11.55
CA MET A 461 -20.86 6.72 10.33
C MET A 461 -20.69 7.87 9.33
N GLN A 462 -20.13 9.02 9.74
CA GLN A 462 -19.77 10.12 8.83
C GLN A 462 -18.50 9.79 8.02
N ILE A 463 -17.63 8.91 8.55
CA ILE A 463 -16.38 8.58 7.90
C ILE A 463 -16.66 7.59 6.77
N PRO A 464 -16.34 7.94 5.52
CA PRO A 464 -16.59 7.07 4.36
C PRO A 464 -16.01 5.66 4.56
N GLY A 465 -16.76 4.65 4.21
CA GLY A 465 -16.42 3.25 4.41
C GLY A 465 -16.98 2.64 5.70
N THR A 466 -17.35 3.45 6.69
CA THR A 466 -17.99 2.98 7.92
C THR A 466 -19.44 2.61 7.66
N ARG A 467 -19.83 1.39 8.04
CA ARG A 467 -21.19 0.84 7.84
C ARG A 467 -21.88 0.50 9.16
N GLY A 468 -21.12 0.44 10.24
CA GLY A 468 -21.60 -0.03 11.54
C GLY A 468 -22.07 -1.48 11.49
N ALA A 469 -22.68 -1.92 12.59
CA ALA A 469 -23.20 -3.30 12.71
C ALA A 469 -24.49 -3.55 11.90
N VAL A 470 -24.92 -2.63 11.05
CA VAL A 470 -26.18 -2.72 10.30
C VAL A 470 -26.01 -3.64 9.09
N GLY A 471 -26.38 -4.89 9.28
CA GLY A 471 -26.69 -5.82 8.21
C GLY A 471 -25.50 -6.60 7.66
N LYS A 472 -25.81 -7.74 7.07
CA LYS A 472 -24.91 -8.68 6.39
C LYS A 472 -24.58 -8.24 4.94
N LYS A 473 -24.75 -6.97 4.59
CA LYS A 473 -24.44 -6.48 3.24
C LYS A 473 -22.96 -6.24 3.11
N SER A 474 -22.34 -7.01 2.25
CA SER A 474 -20.94 -6.79 1.84
C SER A 474 -20.81 -5.49 1.06
N MET A 475 -19.66 -4.86 1.17
CA MET A 475 -19.28 -3.77 0.29
C MET A 475 -18.99 -4.31 -1.11
N ASN A 476 -19.36 -3.56 -2.14
CA ASN A 476 -18.88 -3.79 -3.49
C ASN A 476 -17.52 -3.07 -3.71
N SER A 477 -16.83 -3.37 -4.80
CA SER A 477 -15.53 -2.77 -5.12
C SER A 477 -15.60 -1.26 -5.21
N SER A 478 -16.65 -0.70 -5.84
CA SER A 478 -16.87 0.74 -5.96
C SER A 478 -17.01 1.43 -4.59
N THR A 479 -17.68 0.79 -3.63
CA THR A 479 -17.81 1.33 -2.27
C THR A 479 -16.45 1.35 -1.55
N TYR A 480 -15.64 0.30 -1.70
CA TYR A 480 -14.28 0.29 -1.16
C TYR A 480 -13.43 1.37 -1.80
N PHE A 481 -13.43 1.46 -3.13
CA PHE A 481 -12.64 2.45 -3.85
C PHE A 481 -12.97 3.86 -3.39
N ASN A 482 -14.24 4.25 -3.42
CA ASN A 482 -14.70 5.57 -2.99
C ASN A 482 -14.47 5.87 -1.50
N ALA A 483 -14.37 4.83 -0.66
CA ALA A 483 -14.10 4.99 0.76
C ALA A 483 -12.61 5.21 1.05
N LEU A 484 -11.73 4.57 0.29
CA LEU A 484 -10.30 4.46 0.60
C LEU A 484 -9.40 5.31 -0.30
N PHE A 485 -9.87 5.67 -1.50
CA PHE A 485 -9.09 6.39 -2.50
C PHE A 485 -9.74 7.73 -2.85
N ASP A 486 -8.91 8.70 -3.18
CA ASP A 486 -9.35 10.02 -3.65
C ASP A 486 -9.45 10.10 -5.18
N GLU A 487 -8.89 9.13 -5.87
CA GLU A 487 -8.99 8.97 -7.32
C GLU A 487 -10.41 8.55 -7.71
N GLN A 488 -10.84 8.93 -8.90
CA GLN A 488 -12.06 8.36 -9.46
C GLN A 488 -11.81 6.89 -9.79
N GLU A 489 -12.80 6.04 -9.51
CA GLU A 489 -12.74 4.65 -9.96
C GLU A 489 -12.48 4.69 -11.49
N PRO A 490 -11.39 4.08 -11.98
CA PRO A 490 -11.19 3.99 -13.42
C PRO A 490 -12.43 3.33 -14.00
N GLU A 491 -13.02 3.93 -15.04
CA GLU A 491 -14.11 3.27 -15.77
C GLU A 491 -13.64 1.84 -16.02
N VAL A 492 -14.40 0.89 -15.49
CA VAL A 492 -14.02 -0.52 -15.49
C VAL A 492 -13.87 -0.98 -16.95
N ILE A 493 -12.71 -0.78 -17.46
CA ILE A 493 -12.17 -1.70 -18.44
C ILE A 493 -11.71 -2.87 -17.56
N GLU A 494 -12.54 -3.90 -17.46
CA GLU A 494 -12.35 -5.05 -16.58
C GLU A 494 -10.99 -5.76 -16.73
N ASP A 495 -10.16 -5.28 -17.65
CA ASP A 495 -8.88 -5.86 -18.05
C ASP A 495 -7.63 -5.00 -17.79
N THR A 496 -7.74 -3.74 -17.33
CA THR A 496 -6.55 -2.84 -17.32
C THR A 496 -5.61 -3.04 -16.14
N GLU A 497 -6.06 -3.48 -14.97
CA GLU A 497 -5.14 -3.76 -13.86
C GLU A 497 -4.27 -5.00 -14.13
N THR A 498 -4.79 -5.97 -14.86
CA THR A 498 -4.05 -7.15 -15.31
C THR A 498 -3.33 -6.93 -16.64
N LEU A 499 -3.87 -6.09 -17.52
CA LEU A 499 -3.29 -5.89 -18.85
C LEU A 499 -2.07 -4.98 -18.85
N ASP A 500 -1.99 -3.96 -18.00
CA ASP A 500 -0.81 -3.09 -17.98
C ASP A 500 0.36 -3.70 -17.23
N GLU A 501 0.13 -4.36 -16.10
CA GLU A 501 1.19 -5.10 -15.42
C GLU A 501 1.60 -6.36 -16.22
N THR A 502 0.66 -7.08 -16.80
CA THR A 502 0.96 -8.25 -17.63
C THR A 502 1.59 -7.85 -18.97
N LYS A 503 1.19 -6.73 -19.57
CA LYS A 503 1.84 -6.19 -20.77
C LYS A 503 3.23 -5.65 -20.48
N LEU A 504 3.45 -5.07 -19.32
CA LEU A 504 4.78 -4.65 -18.87
C LEU A 504 5.64 -5.86 -18.48
N GLU A 505 5.04 -6.90 -17.89
CA GLU A 505 5.69 -8.18 -17.64
C GLU A 505 6.01 -8.91 -18.95
N GLU A 506 5.09 -8.97 -19.92
CA GLU A 506 5.34 -9.55 -21.25
C GLU A 506 6.42 -8.79 -22.03
N LEU A 507 6.44 -7.45 -21.93
CA LEU A 507 7.51 -6.64 -22.52
C LEU A 507 8.87 -6.90 -21.87
N GLN A 508 8.88 -7.30 -20.60
CA GLN A 508 10.10 -7.67 -19.88
C GLN A 508 10.52 -9.12 -20.16
N ASP A 509 9.58 -10.05 -20.26
CA ASP A 509 9.86 -11.46 -20.56
C ASP A 509 10.30 -11.68 -22.03
N GLU A 510 9.85 -10.82 -22.96
CA GLU A 510 10.29 -10.87 -24.35
C GLU A 510 11.65 -10.14 -24.59
N GLN A 511 12.15 -9.43 -23.59
CA GLN A 511 13.48 -8.77 -23.63
C GLN A 511 14.58 -9.60 -22.94
N LEU A 512 14.22 -10.75 -22.34
CA LEU A 512 15.12 -11.74 -21.79
C LEU A 512 15.40 -12.87 -22.79
#